data_10c38d86f24f04e1bc8a3defd67ee99c
#
_entry.id   10c38d86f24f04e1bc8a3defd67ee99c
#
_cell.length_a   1.000
_cell.length_b   1.000
_cell.length_c   1.000
_cell.angle_alpha   90.00
_cell.angle_beta   90.00
_cell.angle_gamma   90.00
#
_symmetry.space_group_name_H-M   'P 1'
#
loop_
_entity.id
_entity.type
_entity.pdbx_description
1 polymer ?
#
loop_
_entity_poly.entity_id
_entity_poly.type
_entity_poly.pdbx_seq_one_letter_code
_entity_poly.pdbx_strand_id
1 'polypeptide(L)'
;MVIKLPEVETAPVSDLIKKEATRTVPIEDIGIVVLDNKRITITQGLMEALLDNNVALLTCSSNHMPIGLMLPMCANTTLTERWRTQMESSLPLKKQLWQQTVQQKIRNQAAVLSEKRNIVVKNMLAWIPEVKSGDTENLEGRAAAYYWRNAFPQIENFTRGQDGDYPNALLNYGYAILRAVIARALTSTGLVVQLGIHHRNKYNAYCLADDIMEPYRPYVDRIVMDIVDKNKPTDELTMEQKVALLSIPTTEVVIDGKRSPLEVAASTTTASLYKCFAGDARKILYPEM
;
A
#
# COMPACT_ATOMS: atom_id res chain seq x y z
N MET A 1 -18.86 13.78 -1.22
CA MET A 1 -19.43 12.68 -0.40
C MET A 1 -20.07 13.24 0.85
N VAL A 2 -21.27 12.80 1.18
CA VAL A 2 -21.97 13.20 2.42
C VAL A 2 -22.03 12.00 3.36
N ILE A 3 -21.56 12.18 4.59
CA ILE A 3 -21.57 11.14 5.63
C ILE A 3 -22.60 11.55 6.67
N LYS A 4 -23.57 10.67 6.93
CA LYS A 4 -24.61 10.85 7.93
C LYS A 4 -24.59 9.71 8.93
N LEU A 5 -24.93 10.00 10.17
CA LEU A 5 -25.13 9.00 11.22
C LEU A 5 -26.60 8.58 11.23
N PRO A 6 -26.95 7.32 10.89
CA PRO A 6 -28.36 6.87 10.82
C PRO A 6 -29.13 7.09 12.12
N GLU A 7 -28.44 6.93 13.23
CA GLU A 7 -29.02 7.11 14.59
C GLU A 7 -29.46 8.56 14.84
N VAL A 8 -28.74 9.54 14.27
CA VAL A 8 -29.08 10.96 14.37
C VAL A 8 -30.13 11.38 13.32
N GLU A 9 -30.08 10.76 12.12
CA GLU A 9 -31.04 11.06 11.04
C GLU A 9 -32.45 10.63 11.42
N THR A 10 -32.61 9.49 12.11
CA THR A 10 -33.91 8.96 12.56
C THR A 10 -34.35 9.44 13.93
N ALA A 11 -33.46 10.06 14.71
CA ALA A 11 -33.74 10.54 16.03
C ALA A 11 -34.66 11.81 15.97
N PRO A 12 -35.55 12.01 16.96
CA PRO A 12 -36.38 13.23 17.10
C PRO A 12 -35.52 14.39 17.65
N VAL A 13 -34.44 14.74 16.96
CA VAL A 13 -33.54 15.85 17.31
C VAL A 13 -33.71 17.01 16.33
N SER A 14 -33.28 18.22 16.74
CA SER A 14 -33.38 19.40 15.90
C SER A 14 -32.54 19.28 14.61
N ASP A 15 -32.94 20.00 13.56
CA ASP A 15 -32.21 20.06 12.28
C ASP A 15 -30.76 20.57 12.45
N LEU A 16 -30.54 21.41 13.48
CA LEU A 16 -29.20 21.88 13.82
C LEU A 16 -28.28 20.70 14.23
N ILE A 17 -28.76 19.82 15.10
CA ILE A 17 -28.01 18.62 15.55
C ILE A 17 -27.78 17.67 14.37
N LYS A 18 -28.79 17.48 13.51
CA LYS A 18 -28.66 16.69 12.28
C LYS A 18 -27.56 17.24 11.34
N LYS A 19 -27.55 18.56 11.19
CA LYS A 19 -26.55 19.26 10.37
C LYS A 19 -25.13 19.14 10.95
N GLU A 20 -24.96 19.27 12.26
CA GLU A 20 -23.68 19.10 12.94
C GLU A 20 -23.16 17.65 12.87
N ALA A 21 -24.05 16.67 12.87
CA ALA A 21 -23.74 15.26 12.72
C ALA A 21 -23.49 14.83 11.26
N THR A 22 -23.66 15.75 10.29
CA THR A 22 -23.41 15.51 8.87
C THR A 22 -22.01 16.01 8.50
N ARG A 23 -21.21 15.17 7.86
CA ARG A 23 -19.90 15.57 7.32
C ARG A 23 -19.93 15.53 5.81
N THR A 24 -19.36 16.56 5.18
CA THR A 24 -19.21 16.63 3.72
C THR A 24 -17.73 16.66 3.38
N VAL A 25 -17.32 15.76 2.47
CA VAL A 25 -15.97 15.68 1.94
C VAL A 25 -16.04 15.82 0.41
N PRO A 26 -15.30 16.72 -0.23
CA PRO A 26 -15.18 16.76 -1.69
C PRO A 26 -14.71 15.41 -2.21
N ILE A 27 -15.29 14.92 -3.31
CA ILE A 27 -14.93 13.58 -3.82
C ILE A 27 -13.54 13.60 -4.45
N GLU A 28 -13.17 14.69 -5.07
CA GLU A 28 -11.88 14.94 -5.69
C GLU A 28 -10.70 14.91 -4.71
N ASP A 29 -10.96 15.12 -3.41
CA ASP A 29 -9.96 15.06 -2.35
C ASP A 29 -9.79 13.63 -1.76
N ILE A 30 -10.60 12.67 -2.25
CA ILE A 30 -10.62 11.31 -1.71
C ILE A 30 -9.78 10.38 -2.59
N GLY A 31 -8.75 9.78 -2.02
CA GLY A 31 -7.97 8.71 -2.68
C GLY A 31 -8.55 7.32 -2.42
N ILE A 32 -8.92 7.04 -1.17
CA ILE A 32 -9.42 5.73 -0.73
C ILE A 32 -10.57 5.92 0.27
N VAL A 33 -11.58 5.06 0.17
CA VAL A 33 -12.64 4.91 1.18
C VAL A 33 -12.52 3.52 1.81
N VAL A 34 -12.42 3.44 3.14
CA VAL A 34 -12.41 2.18 3.89
C VAL A 34 -13.76 1.98 4.56
N LEU A 35 -14.46 0.91 4.19
CA LEU A 35 -15.76 0.52 4.72
C LEU A 35 -15.55 -0.53 5.80
N ASP A 36 -15.50 -0.10 7.06
CA ASP A 36 -15.16 -0.95 8.22
C ASP A 36 -16.27 -1.03 9.27
N ASN A 37 -17.52 -0.99 8.84
CA ASN A 37 -18.66 -1.23 9.72
C ASN A 37 -19.80 -1.92 8.96
N LYS A 38 -20.37 -2.98 9.57
CA LYS A 38 -21.47 -3.77 8.97
C LYS A 38 -22.76 -2.99 8.71
N ARG A 39 -22.96 -1.84 9.36
CA ARG A 39 -24.15 -0.99 9.22
C ARG A 39 -23.98 0.14 8.20
N ILE A 40 -22.82 0.25 7.54
CA ILE A 40 -22.62 1.24 6.49
C ILE A 40 -23.55 0.92 5.32
N THR A 41 -24.31 1.93 4.91
CA THR A 41 -25.09 1.94 3.67
C THR A 41 -24.46 2.94 2.71
N ILE A 42 -24.23 2.52 1.49
CA ILE A 42 -23.69 3.36 0.42
C ILE A 42 -24.66 3.33 -0.76
N THR A 43 -24.94 4.50 -1.34
CA THR A 43 -25.80 4.59 -2.52
C THR A 43 -25.03 4.25 -3.80
N GLN A 44 -25.73 3.71 -4.79
CA GLN A 44 -25.14 3.43 -6.11
C GLN A 44 -24.53 4.71 -6.72
N GLY A 45 -25.25 5.84 -6.69
CA GLY A 45 -24.75 7.11 -7.21
C GLY A 45 -23.49 7.64 -6.49
N LEU A 46 -23.31 7.33 -5.19
CA LEU A 46 -22.06 7.64 -4.52
C LEU A 46 -20.92 6.70 -4.98
N MET A 47 -21.19 5.40 -5.17
CA MET A 47 -20.19 4.46 -5.71
C MET A 47 -19.73 4.88 -7.10
N GLU A 48 -20.68 5.23 -8.00
CA GLU A 48 -20.40 5.75 -9.33
C GLU A 48 -19.50 6.98 -9.27
N ALA A 49 -19.91 8.02 -8.51
CA ALA A 49 -19.12 9.24 -8.39
C ALA A 49 -17.72 9.03 -7.80
N LEU A 50 -17.55 8.10 -6.86
CA LEU A 50 -16.23 7.74 -6.32
C LEU A 50 -15.36 7.06 -7.39
N LEU A 51 -15.90 6.10 -8.14
CA LEU A 51 -15.16 5.39 -9.18
C LEU A 51 -14.80 6.32 -10.36
N ASP A 52 -15.70 7.22 -10.76
CA ASP A 52 -15.43 8.22 -11.81
C ASP A 52 -14.29 9.19 -11.41
N ASN A 53 -14.15 9.45 -10.10
CA ASN A 53 -13.02 10.21 -9.54
C ASN A 53 -11.83 9.34 -9.17
N ASN A 54 -11.79 8.10 -9.67
CA ASN A 54 -10.68 7.16 -9.47
C ASN A 54 -10.39 6.86 -7.99
N VAL A 55 -11.43 6.85 -7.15
CA VAL A 55 -11.33 6.48 -5.74
C VAL A 55 -11.37 4.96 -5.59
N ALA A 56 -10.48 4.39 -4.79
CA ALA A 56 -10.54 2.98 -4.42
C ALA A 56 -11.46 2.79 -3.20
N LEU A 57 -12.35 1.78 -3.25
CA LEU A 57 -13.17 1.40 -2.10
C LEU A 57 -12.69 0.07 -1.52
N LEU A 58 -12.24 0.10 -0.29
CA LEU A 58 -11.77 -1.06 0.47
C LEU A 58 -12.87 -1.50 1.45
N THR A 59 -13.28 -2.76 1.41
CA THR A 59 -14.25 -3.30 2.37
C THR A 59 -13.57 -4.26 3.34
N CYS A 60 -14.02 -4.24 4.61
CA CYS A 60 -13.47 -5.06 5.66
C CYS A 60 -14.44 -6.18 6.08
N SER A 61 -13.87 -7.28 6.61
CA SER A 61 -14.59 -8.39 7.23
C SER A 61 -15.15 -8.00 8.61
N SER A 62 -15.85 -8.96 9.24
CA SER A 62 -16.30 -8.83 10.64
C SER A 62 -15.16 -8.65 11.66
N ASN A 63 -13.96 -9.11 11.30
CA ASN A 63 -12.75 -8.97 12.12
C ASN A 63 -11.99 -7.69 11.77
N HIS A 64 -12.64 -6.75 11.09
CA HIS A 64 -12.05 -5.47 10.66
C HIS A 64 -10.85 -5.59 9.72
N MET A 65 -10.63 -6.75 9.13
CA MET A 65 -9.54 -6.97 8.17
C MET A 65 -10.03 -6.73 6.73
N PRO A 66 -9.26 -6.00 5.92
CA PRO A 66 -9.60 -5.76 4.52
C PRO A 66 -9.71 -7.05 3.70
N ILE A 67 -10.84 -7.25 3.02
CA ILE A 67 -11.15 -8.47 2.25
C ILE A 67 -11.55 -8.21 0.80
N GLY A 68 -11.92 -6.98 0.44
CA GLY A 68 -12.34 -6.65 -0.91
C GLY A 68 -11.88 -5.26 -1.32
N LEU A 69 -11.62 -5.10 -2.61
CA LEU A 69 -11.18 -3.85 -3.21
C LEU A 69 -11.96 -3.61 -4.51
N MET A 70 -12.65 -2.47 -4.60
CA MET A 70 -13.32 -2.00 -5.81
C MET A 70 -12.47 -0.90 -6.44
N LEU A 71 -12.20 -1.04 -7.74
CA LEU A 71 -11.41 -0.13 -8.56
C LEU A 71 -12.17 0.26 -9.83
N PRO A 72 -11.91 1.43 -10.43
CA PRO A 72 -12.48 1.79 -11.71
C PRO A 72 -12.11 0.80 -12.83
N MET A 73 -13.05 0.42 -13.66
CA MET A 73 -12.79 -0.47 -14.81
C MET A 73 -11.99 0.23 -15.92
N CYS A 74 -12.26 1.51 -16.15
CA CYS A 74 -11.75 2.27 -17.30
C CYS A 74 -11.09 3.58 -16.84
N ALA A 75 -10.13 3.50 -15.94
CA ALA A 75 -9.42 4.68 -15.42
C ALA A 75 -8.41 5.30 -16.41
N ASN A 76 -8.18 4.68 -17.56
CA ASN A 76 -7.23 5.14 -18.58
C ASN A 76 -7.78 4.99 -19.99
N THR A 77 -7.55 5.95 -20.86
CA THR A 77 -8.09 6.00 -22.23
C THR A 77 -7.34 5.11 -23.23
N THR A 78 -6.10 4.69 -22.92
CA THR A 78 -5.25 3.86 -23.78
C THR A 78 -5.06 2.43 -23.22
N LEU A 79 -6.07 1.88 -22.54
CA LEU A 79 -5.99 0.61 -21.83
C LEU A 79 -5.48 -0.55 -22.70
N THR A 80 -6.07 -0.76 -23.89
CA THR A 80 -5.72 -1.88 -24.76
C THR A 80 -4.26 -1.85 -25.19
N GLU A 81 -3.74 -0.67 -25.52
CA GLU A 81 -2.34 -0.48 -25.89
C GLU A 81 -1.42 -0.80 -24.70
N ARG A 82 -1.75 -0.26 -23.52
CA ARG A 82 -0.95 -0.46 -22.31
C ARG A 82 -0.94 -1.91 -21.85
N TRP A 83 -2.08 -2.60 -21.96
CA TRP A 83 -2.16 -4.02 -21.65
C TRP A 83 -1.31 -4.87 -22.58
N ARG A 84 -1.34 -4.60 -23.90
CA ARG A 84 -0.46 -5.28 -24.86
C ARG A 84 1.01 -5.05 -24.51
N THR A 85 1.41 -3.80 -24.31
CA THR A 85 2.78 -3.44 -23.92
C THR A 85 3.23 -4.16 -22.66
N GLN A 86 2.41 -4.25 -21.63
CA GLN A 86 2.71 -4.98 -20.40
C GLN A 86 2.80 -6.50 -20.65
N MET A 87 1.86 -7.09 -21.39
CA MET A 87 1.85 -8.53 -21.67
C MET A 87 3.04 -8.96 -22.52
N GLU A 88 3.40 -8.19 -23.53
CA GLU A 88 4.49 -8.46 -24.46
C GLU A 88 5.88 -8.14 -23.86
N SER A 89 5.92 -7.52 -22.68
CA SER A 89 7.18 -7.23 -22.00
C SER A 89 7.98 -8.50 -21.71
N SER A 90 9.28 -8.49 -22.09
CA SER A 90 10.14 -9.65 -22.03
C SER A 90 10.44 -10.11 -20.61
N LEU A 91 10.70 -11.42 -20.43
CA LEU A 91 11.11 -11.95 -19.12
C LEU A 91 12.42 -11.35 -18.60
N PRO A 92 13.46 -11.09 -19.42
CA PRO A 92 14.65 -10.38 -18.96
C PRO A 92 14.35 -8.99 -18.40
N LEU A 93 13.45 -8.22 -19.06
CA LEU A 93 13.03 -6.91 -18.56
C LEU A 93 12.36 -7.06 -17.18
N LYS A 94 11.38 -7.96 -17.05
CA LYS A 94 10.68 -8.20 -15.76
C LYS A 94 11.66 -8.55 -14.64
N LYS A 95 12.68 -9.40 -14.93
CA LYS A 95 13.73 -9.74 -13.96
C LYS A 95 14.60 -8.53 -13.56
N GLN A 96 14.91 -7.64 -14.50
CA GLN A 96 15.67 -6.41 -14.20
C GLN A 96 14.83 -5.42 -13.37
N LEU A 97 13.55 -5.29 -13.66
CA LEU A 97 12.64 -4.45 -12.87
C LEU A 97 12.48 -5.01 -11.44
N TRP A 98 12.37 -6.34 -11.29
CA TRP A 98 12.34 -6.98 -9.97
C TRP A 98 13.64 -6.74 -9.19
N GLN A 99 14.79 -6.83 -9.82
CA GLN A 99 16.07 -6.47 -9.20
C GLN A 99 16.04 -5.08 -8.57
N GLN A 100 15.54 -4.07 -9.31
CA GLN A 100 15.43 -2.69 -8.83
C GLN A 100 14.46 -2.59 -7.64
N THR A 101 13.34 -3.32 -7.71
CA THR A 101 12.34 -3.40 -6.63
C THR A 101 12.98 -3.92 -5.34
N VAL A 102 13.70 -5.05 -5.42
CA VAL A 102 14.38 -5.65 -4.26
C VAL A 102 15.46 -4.74 -3.70
N GLN A 103 16.29 -4.15 -4.57
CA GLN A 103 17.32 -3.21 -4.15
C GLN A 103 16.76 -2.02 -3.37
N GLN A 104 15.65 -1.45 -3.85
CA GLN A 104 15.03 -0.32 -3.17
C GLN A 104 14.32 -0.73 -1.88
N LYS A 105 13.69 -1.92 -1.85
CA LYS A 105 13.13 -2.49 -0.61
C LYS A 105 14.20 -2.61 0.48
N ILE A 106 15.34 -3.24 0.16
CA ILE A 106 16.43 -3.44 1.12
C ILE A 106 16.96 -2.08 1.61
N ARG A 107 17.11 -1.09 0.73
CA ARG A 107 17.54 0.26 1.09
C ARG A 107 16.59 0.91 2.09
N ASN A 108 15.29 0.88 1.82
CA ASN A 108 14.29 1.46 2.69
C ASN A 108 14.15 0.70 4.02
N GLN A 109 14.26 -0.63 4.02
CA GLN A 109 14.33 -1.42 5.26
C GLN A 109 15.55 -1.06 6.11
N ALA A 110 16.71 -0.88 5.49
CA ALA A 110 17.93 -0.47 6.18
C ALA A 110 17.75 0.91 6.81
N ALA A 111 17.14 1.86 6.09
CA ALA A 111 16.87 3.20 6.61
C ALA A 111 15.94 3.17 7.83
N VAL A 112 14.86 2.39 7.80
CA VAL A 112 13.95 2.22 8.93
C VAL A 112 14.66 1.63 10.16
N LEU A 113 15.47 0.58 10.00
CA LEU A 113 16.22 0.00 11.12
C LEU A 113 17.24 1.01 11.70
N SER A 114 17.91 1.76 10.86
CA SER A 114 18.83 2.81 11.31
C SER A 114 18.10 3.90 12.09
N GLU A 115 16.96 4.38 11.56
CA GLU A 115 16.16 5.46 12.17
C GLU A 115 15.49 5.00 13.47
N LYS A 116 14.80 3.87 13.44
CA LYS A 116 13.92 3.43 14.55
C LYS A 116 14.61 2.58 15.60
N ARG A 117 15.68 1.90 15.26
CA ARG A 117 16.37 0.95 16.15
C ARG A 117 17.82 1.29 16.40
N ASN A 118 18.33 2.36 15.80
CA ASN A 118 19.73 2.79 15.89
C ASN A 118 20.73 1.65 15.58
N ILE A 119 20.38 0.80 14.61
CA ILE A 119 21.17 -0.36 14.22
C ILE A 119 22.10 0.00 13.07
N VAL A 120 23.36 -0.45 13.16
CA VAL A 120 24.32 -0.32 12.07
C VAL A 120 24.00 -1.35 10.97
N VAL A 121 23.50 -0.87 9.83
CA VAL A 121 22.97 -1.69 8.73
C VAL A 121 23.96 -1.93 7.58
N LYS A 122 25.27 -1.91 7.86
CA LYS A 122 26.32 -2.07 6.85
C LYS A 122 26.15 -3.35 5.99
N ASN A 123 25.71 -4.45 6.61
CA ASN A 123 25.45 -5.72 5.95
C ASN A 123 24.28 -5.58 4.95
N MET A 124 23.18 -4.93 5.30
CA MET A 124 22.06 -4.71 4.38
C MET A 124 22.47 -3.84 3.19
N LEU A 125 23.22 -2.77 3.46
CA LEU A 125 23.73 -1.90 2.40
C LEU A 125 24.69 -2.62 1.46
N ALA A 126 25.52 -3.56 1.96
CA ALA A 126 26.42 -4.38 1.15
C ALA A 126 25.64 -5.36 0.25
N TRP A 127 24.47 -5.85 0.65
CA TRP A 127 23.67 -6.76 -0.18
C TRP A 127 22.99 -6.07 -1.37
N ILE A 128 22.74 -4.76 -1.32
CA ILE A 128 22.03 -4.02 -2.38
C ILE A 128 22.71 -4.21 -3.76
N PRO A 129 24.01 -3.95 -3.94
CA PRO A 129 24.68 -4.15 -5.22
C PRO A 129 24.81 -5.63 -5.63
N GLU A 130 24.71 -6.58 -4.69
CA GLU A 130 24.79 -8.01 -4.95
C GLU A 130 23.48 -8.59 -5.52
N VAL A 131 22.34 -7.88 -5.40
CA VAL A 131 21.07 -8.34 -5.98
C VAL A 131 21.20 -8.45 -7.48
N LYS A 132 21.12 -9.67 -8.00
CA LYS A 132 21.15 -9.99 -9.43
C LYS A 132 19.78 -9.87 -10.08
N SER A 133 19.73 -9.87 -11.40
CA SER A 133 18.51 -9.87 -12.19
C SER A 133 17.61 -11.05 -11.78
N GLY A 134 16.39 -10.72 -11.30
CA GLY A 134 15.43 -11.70 -10.78
C GLY A 134 15.71 -12.19 -9.37
N ASP A 135 16.66 -11.60 -8.64
CA ASP A 135 17.06 -11.95 -7.27
C ASP A 135 17.31 -13.47 -7.08
N THR A 136 18.10 -14.05 -7.96
CA THR A 136 18.36 -15.50 -8.01
C THR A 136 19.01 -16.08 -6.74
N GLU A 137 19.64 -15.24 -5.93
CA GLU A 137 20.29 -15.63 -4.66
C GLU A 137 19.39 -15.36 -3.44
N ASN A 138 18.13 -14.91 -3.67
CA ASN A 138 17.14 -14.60 -2.63
C ASN A 138 17.67 -13.64 -1.56
N LEU A 139 18.31 -12.56 -2.00
CA LEU A 139 18.78 -11.52 -1.08
C LEU A 139 17.63 -10.75 -0.46
N GLU A 140 16.46 -10.70 -1.12
CA GLU A 140 15.22 -10.22 -0.53
C GLU A 140 14.87 -10.97 0.76
N GLY A 141 14.82 -12.31 0.68
CA GLY A 141 14.49 -13.17 1.82
C GLY A 141 15.53 -13.04 2.95
N ARG A 142 16.83 -12.97 2.58
CA ARG A 142 17.93 -12.75 3.54
C ARG A 142 17.80 -11.40 4.26
N ALA A 143 17.53 -10.35 3.53
CA ALA A 143 17.32 -9.01 4.09
C ALA A 143 16.07 -8.95 4.97
N ALA A 144 14.96 -9.58 4.54
CA ALA A 144 13.74 -9.68 5.31
C ALA A 144 13.94 -10.42 6.64
N ALA A 145 14.68 -11.54 6.64
CA ALA A 145 14.99 -12.27 7.87
C ALA A 145 15.80 -11.42 8.87
N TYR A 146 16.82 -10.69 8.37
CA TYR A 146 17.58 -9.78 9.21
C TYR A 146 16.71 -8.62 9.72
N TYR A 147 15.90 -8.03 8.83
CA TYR A 147 15.01 -6.91 9.14
C TYR A 147 14.03 -7.28 10.26
N TRP A 148 13.25 -8.35 10.10
CA TRP A 148 12.23 -8.74 11.06
C TRP A 148 12.79 -9.17 12.43
N ARG A 149 13.98 -9.76 12.46
CA ARG A 149 14.67 -10.07 13.73
C ARG A 149 14.96 -8.83 14.57
N ASN A 150 15.15 -7.68 13.91
CA ASN A 150 15.54 -6.43 14.55
C ASN A 150 14.42 -5.40 14.63
N ALA A 151 13.31 -5.60 13.91
CA ALA A 151 12.24 -4.63 13.81
C ALA A 151 11.48 -4.41 15.12
N PHE A 152 11.24 -5.48 15.88
CA PHE A 152 10.46 -5.47 17.12
C PHE A 152 11.22 -6.15 18.26
N PRO A 153 12.30 -5.52 18.78
CA PRO A 153 13.17 -6.14 19.80
C PRO A 153 12.44 -6.41 21.13
N GLN A 154 11.34 -5.71 21.40
CA GLN A 154 10.50 -5.89 22.58
C GLN A 154 9.55 -7.10 22.48
N ILE A 155 9.47 -7.76 21.31
CA ILE A 155 8.63 -8.93 21.08
C ILE A 155 9.52 -10.14 20.86
N GLU A 156 9.50 -11.05 21.82
CA GLU A 156 10.32 -12.26 21.78
C GLU A 156 9.92 -13.15 20.58
N ASN A 157 10.92 -13.59 19.80
CA ASN A 157 10.74 -14.49 18.65
C ASN A 157 9.74 -13.99 17.59
N PHE A 158 9.65 -12.67 17.37
CA PHE A 158 8.74 -12.14 16.36
C PHE A 158 8.97 -12.79 15.00
N THR A 159 7.88 -13.30 14.43
CA THR A 159 7.85 -13.85 13.06
C THR A 159 6.76 -13.15 12.26
N ARG A 160 7.12 -12.67 11.07
CA ARG A 160 6.17 -12.06 10.13
C ARG A 160 5.28 -13.13 9.49
N GLY A 161 3.96 -13.00 9.67
CA GLY A 161 2.97 -13.94 9.14
C GLY A 161 1.62 -13.28 8.86
N GLN A 162 0.76 -13.95 8.07
CA GLN A 162 -0.60 -13.48 7.81
C GLN A 162 -1.52 -13.70 9.02
N ASP A 163 -1.38 -14.83 9.69
CA ASP A 163 -2.20 -15.25 10.83
C ASP A 163 -1.41 -15.14 12.15
N GLY A 164 -0.35 -14.32 12.16
CA GLY A 164 0.51 -14.16 13.32
C GLY A 164 -0.09 -13.20 14.36
N ASP A 165 0.34 -13.38 15.60
CA ASP A 165 0.00 -12.53 16.74
C ASP A 165 0.47 -11.08 16.54
N TYR A 166 0.09 -10.21 17.49
CA TYR A 166 0.54 -8.82 17.53
C TYR A 166 2.08 -8.70 17.31
N PRO A 167 2.56 -7.82 16.41
CA PRO A 167 1.84 -6.76 15.68
C PRO A 167 1.45 -7.14 14.23
N ASN A 168 1.39 -8.43 13.88
CA ASN A 168 1.07 -8.85 12.51
C ASN A 168 -0.27 -8.32 12.02
N ALA A 169 -1.28 -8.21 12.89
CA ALA A 169 -2.58 -7.63 12.54
C ALA A 169 -2.45 -6.17 12.08
N LEU A 170 -1.62 -5.35 12.76
CA LEU A 170 -1.32 -3.98 12.37
C LEU A 170 -0.62 -3.92 11.01
N LEU A 171 0.40 -4.75 10.81
CA LEU A 171 1.13 -4.84 9.53
C LEU A 171 0.20 -5.28 8.39
N ASN A 172 -0.66 -6.29 8.61
CA ASN A 172 -1.60 -6.80 7.61
C ASN A 172 -2.63 -5.75 7.23
N TYR A 173 -3.19 -5.02 8.20
CA TYR A 173 -4.13 -3.92 7.96
C TYR A 173 -3.46 -2.78 7.17
N GLY A 174 -2.28 -2.35 7.59
CA GLY A 174 -1.51 -1.30 6.90
C GLY A 174 -1.10 -1.70 5.47
N TYR A 175 -0.68 -2.95 5.28
CA TYR A 175 -0.33 -3.46 3.94
C TYR A 175 -1.54 -3.60 3.02
N ALA A 176 -2.72 -3.86 3.55
CA ALA A 176 -3.94 -3.87 2.73
C ALA A 176 -4.31 -2.45 2.24
N ILE A 177 -4.14 -1.43 3.09
CA ILE A 177 -4.29 -0.02 2.68
C ILE A 177 -3.25 0.33 1.62
N LEU A 178 -1.97 0.01 1.86
CA LEU A 178 -0.90 0.25 0.89
C LEU A 178 -1.16 -0.45 -0.45
N ARG A 179 -1.61 -1.72 -0.41
CA ARG A 179 -2.00 -2.46 -1.63
C ARG A 179 -3.09 -1.74 -2.40
N ALA A 180 -4.11 -1.19 -1.71
CA ALA A 180 -5.17 -0.43 -2.34
C ALA A 180 -4.65 0.85 -3.01
N VAL A 181 -3.72 1.58 -2.37
CA VAL A 181 -3.04 2.76 -2.97
C VAL A 181 -2.32 2.37 -4.26
N ILE A 182 -1.50 1.33 -4.21
CA ILE A 182 -0.70 0.89 -5.37
C ILE A 182 -1.60 0.32 -6.48
N ALA A 183 -2.63 -0.48 -6.13
CA ALA A 183 -3.57 -1.03 -7.11
C ALA A 183 -4.36 0.10 -7.81
N ARG A 184 -4.80 1.12 -7.07
CA ARG A 184 -5.42 2.33 -7.63
C ARG A 184 -4.48 3.02 -8.61
N ALA A 185 -3.23 3.26 -8.24
CA ALA A 185 -2.24 3.91 -9.09
C ALA A 185 -1.95 3.09 -10.37
N LEU A 186 -1.84 1.76 -10.26
CA LEU A 186 -1.67 0.86 -11.41
C LEU A 186 -2.86 0.93 -12.37
N THR A 187 -4.09 0.87 -11.84
CA THR A 187 -5.32 0.97 -12.63
C THR A 187 -5.42 2.31 -13.34
N SER A 188 -5.11 3.42 -12.65
CA SER A 188 -5.07 4.77 -13.25
C SER A 188 -4.02 4.88 -14.36
N THR A 189 -2.88 4.20 -14.18
CA THR A 189 -1.84 4.13 -15.23
C THR A 189 -2.27 3.21 -16.39
N GLY A 190 -3.36 2.45 -16.27
CA GLY A 190 -3.81 1.49 -17.28
C GLY A 190 -3.02 0.18 -17.28
N LEU A 191 -2.46 -0.22 -16.16
CA LEU A 191 -1.76 -1.50 -16.01
C LEU A 191 -2.66 -2.57 -15.41
N VAL A 192 -2.45 -3.83 -15.81
CA VAL A 192 -3.16 -5.00 -15.29
C VAL A 192 -2.56 -5.38 -13.94
N VAL A 193 -3.32 -5.20 -12.87
CA VAL A 193 -2.89 -5.39 -11.47
C VAL A 193 -2.50 -6.84 -11.17
N GLN A 194 -3.09 -7.80 -11.89
CA GLN A 194 -2.88 -9.24 -11.74
C GLN A 194 -1.57 -9.75 -12.36
N LEU A 195 -1.01 -9.02 -13.34
CA LEU A 195 0.15 -9.47 -14.10
C LEU A 195 1.46 -8.95 -13.49
N GLY A 196 1.97 -9.65 -12.48
CA GLY A 196 3.20 -9.33 -11.78
C GLY A 196 4.46 -9.40 -12.65
N ILE A 197 5.50 -8.69 -12.24
CA ILE A 197 6.86 -8.79 -12.80
C ILE A 197 7.62 -9.98 -12.18
N HIS A 198 7.28 -10.36 -10.96
CA HIS A 198 7.87 -11.46 -10.20
C HIS A 198 6.83 -12.46 -9.68
N HIS A 199 5.88 -12.02 -8.86
CA HIS A 199 4.84 -12.90 -8.31
C HIS A 199 3.88 -13.41 -9.40
N ARG A 200 3.60 -14.73 -9.36
CA ARG A 200 2.80 -15.43 -10.39
C ARG A 200 1.78 -16.41 -9.78
N ASN A 201 1.44 -16.21 -8.51
CA ASN A 201 0.46 -17.08 -7.86
C ASN A 201 -0.91 -16.89 -8.54
N LYS A 202 -1.45 -17.96 -9.13
CA LYS A 202 -2.74 -17.95 -9.85
C LYS A 202 -3.94 -17.57 -8.97
N TYR A 203 -3.81 -17.64 -7.66
CA TYR A 203 -4.85 -17.27 -6.70
C TYR A 203 -4.72 -15.83 -6.22
N ASN A 204 -3.64 -15.13 -6.55
CA ASN A 204 -3.42 -13.76 -6.14
C ASN A 204 -3.90 -12.79 -7.23
N ALA A 205 -4.98 -12.06 -6.94
CA ALA A 205 -5.55 -11.05 -7.84
C ALA A 205 -4.73 -9.74 -7.88
N TYR A 206 -3.63 -9.62 -7.13
CA TYR A 206 -2.87 -8.38 -6.94
C TYR A 206 -1.37 -8.57 -7.15
N CYS A 207 -0.93 -9.54 -7.96
CA CYS A 207 0.50 -9.86 -8.13
C CYS A 207 1.37 -8.64 -8.44
N LEU A 208 0.94 -7.76 -9.37
CA LEU A 208 1.72 -6.57 -9.70
C LEU A 208 1.69 -5.52 -8.59
N ALA A 209 0.55 -5.36 -7.93
CA ALA A 209 0.47 -4.47 -6.78
C ALA A 209 1.38 -4.93 -5.65
N ASP A 210 1.43 -6.24 -5.38
CA ASP A 210 2.31 -6.83 -4.37
C ASP A 210 3.79 -6.66 -4.75
N ASP A 211 4.15 -6.80 -6.04
CA ASP A 211 5.51 -6.54 -6.52
C ASP A 211 5.92 -5.07 -6.30
N ILE A 212 5.07 -4.15 -6.72
CA ILE A 212 5.40 -2.71 -6.74
C ILE A 212 5.32 -2.07 -5.35
N MET A 213 4.52 -2.63 -4.44
CA MET A 213 4.43 -2.12 -3.07
C MET A 213 5.65 -2.48 -2.20
N GLU A 214 6.51 -3.42 -2.60
CA GLU A 214 7.63 -3.89 -1.76
C GLU A 214 8.53 -2.76 -1.24
N PRO A 215 8.98 -1.77 -2.05
CA PRO A 215 9.76 -0.63 -1.55
C PRO A 215 8.98 0.33 -0.66
N TYR A 216 7.64 0.26 -0.69
CA TYR A 216 6.75 1.09 0.14
C TYR A 216 6.43 0.45 1.50
N ARG A 217 6.55 -0.89 1.63
CA ARG A 217 6.26 -1.59 2.90
C ARG A 217 6.98 -0.99 4.10
N PRO A 218 8.26 -0.58 4.03
CA PRO A 218 8.97 0.02 5.16
C PRO A 218 8.33 1.30 5.71
N TYR A 219 7.57 2.04 4.91
CA TYR A 219 6.81 3.22 5.40
C TYR A 219 5.66 2.79 6.33
N VAL A 220 4.99 1.70 6.01
CA VAL A 220 3.98 1.09 6.89
C VAL A 220 4.64 0.55 8.15
N ASP A 221 5.76 -0.18 7.99
CA ASP A 221 6.50 -0.76 9.10
C ASP A 221 6.92 0.30 10.11
N ARG A 222 7.36 1.47 9.62
CA ARG A 222 7.75 2.62 10.46
C ARG A 222 6.58 3.09 11.32
N ILE A 223 5.37 3.21 10.75
CA ILE A 223 4.16 3.59 11.48
C ILE A 223 3.81 2.53 12.53
N VAL A 224 3.88 1.25 12.15
CA VAL A 224 3.60 0.13 13.07
C VAL A 224 4.62 0.08 14.21
N MET A 225 5.91 0.32 13.93
CA MET A 225 6.92 0.43 14.98
C MET A 225 6.58 1.55 15.97
N ASP A 226 6.16 2.72 15.48
CA ASP A 226 5.74 3.83 16.35
C ASP A 226 4.51 3.49 17.21
N ILE A 227 3.58 2.71 16.68
CA ILE A 227 2.41 2.23 17.44
C ILE A 227 2.86 1.24 18.52
N VAL A 228 3.70 0.27 18.16
CA VAL A 228 4.19 -0.78 19.06
C VAL A 228 5.08 -0.20 20.18
N ASP A 229 5.88 0.79 19.86
CA ASP A 229 6.77 1.44 20.84
C ASP A 229 6.00 2.27 21.89
N LYS A 230 4.81 2.77 21.52
CA LYS A 230 3.98 3.63 22.40
C LYS A 230 2.89 2.87 23.15
N ASN A 231 2.44 1.72 22.65
CA ASN A 231 1.26 1.04 23.13
C ASN A 231 1.58 -0.39 23.60
N LYS A 232 0.78 -0.88 24.55
CA LYS A 232 0.78 -2.29 24.92
C LYS A 232 0.12 -3.14 23.82
N PRO A 233 0.47 -4.43 23.70
CA PRO A 233 -0.23 -5.35 22.81
C PRO A 233 -1.74 -5.36 23.06
N THR A 234 -2.52 -5.44 21.98
CA THR A 234 -3.98 -5.52 21.98
C THR A 234 -4.43 -6.74 21.17
N ASP A 235 -5.51 -7.40 21.58
CA ASP A 235 -6.06 -8.55 20.85
C ASP A 235 -6.74 -8.11 19.54
N GLU A 236 -7.29 -6.89 19.52
CA GLU A 236 -7.94 -6.30 18.36
C GLU A 236 -7.36 -4.91 18.04
N LEU A 237 -7.46 -4.50 16.78
CA LEU A 237 -7.06 -3.15 16.33
C LEU A 237 -7.97 -2.09 16.95
N THR A 238 -7.39 -1.20 17.73
CA THR A 238 -8.11 -0.05 18.30
C THR A 238 -8.43 1.00 17.23
N MET A 239 -9.39 1.87 17.51
CA MET A 239 -9.71 2.99 16.62
C MET A 239 -8.52 3.91 16.39
N GLU A 240 -7.74 4.20 17.43
CA GLU A 240 -6.54 5.02 17.35
C GLU A 240 -5.48 4.42 16.42
N GLN A 241 -5.24 3.11 16.53
CA GLN A 241 -4.32 2.37 15.66
C GLN A 241 -4.79 2.39 14.19
N LYS A 242 -6.10 2.20 13.95
CA LYS A 242 -6.69 2.29 12.61
C LYS A 242 -6.53 3.70 12.01
N VAL A 243 -6.79 4.75 12.78
CA VAL A 243 -6.62 6.14 12.35
C VAL A 243 -5.15 6.40 11.98
N ALA A 244 -4.20 5.93 12.79
CA ALA A 244 -2.78 6.05 12.48
C ALA A 244 -2.41 5.35 11.17
N LEU A 245 -2.94 4.13 10.91
CA LEU A 245 -2.68 3.39 9.67
C LEU A 245 -3.41 4.00 8.46
N LEU A 246 -4.56 4.64 8.65
CA LEU A 246 -5.26 5.36 7.58
C LEU A 246 -4.50 6.61 7.09
N SER A 247 -3.47 7.07 7.81
CA SER A 247 -2.58 8.14 7.33
C SER A 247 -1.55 7.69 6.27
N ILE A 248 -1.44 6.38 5.97
CA ILE A 248 -0.48 5.84 5.01
C ILE A 248 -0.50 6.57 3.66
N PRO A 249 -1.66 6.83 3.00
CA PRO A 249 -1.69 7.50 1.70
C PRO A 249 -1.09 8.91 1.72
N THR A 250 -1.22 9.62 2.83
CA THR A 250 -0.75 10.99 3.02
C THR A 250 0.64 11.09 3.65
N THR A 251 1.27 9.94 3.99
CA THR A 251 2.63 9.92 4.52
C THR A 251 3.60 10.59 3.56
N GLU A 252 4.39 11.53 4.06
CA GLU A 252 5.41 12.20 3.24
C GLU A 252 6.54 11.23 2.87
N VAL A 253 6.88 11.18 1.59
CA VAL A 253 7.97 10.40 1.03
C VAL A 253 8.82 11.26 0.10
N VAL A 254 10.07 10.87 -0.15
CA VAL A 254 10.91 11.49 -1.17
C VAL A 254 10.95 10.60 -2.40
N ILE A 255 10.57 11.13 -3.56
CA ILE A 255 10.63 10.44 -4.84
C ILE A 255 11.19 11.38 -5.91
N ASP A 256 12.18 10.92 -6.67
CA ASP A 256 12.87 11.72 -7.68
C ASP A 256 13.37 13.08 -7.12
N GLY A 257 13.91 13.05 -5.89
CA GLY A 257 14.42 14.21 -5.15
C GLY A 257 13.35 15.20 -4.64
N LYS A 258 12.05 14.88 -4.76
CA LYS A 258 10.94 15.74 -4.34
C LYS A 258 10.13 15.10 -3.21
N ARG A 259 9.70 15.92 -2.26
CA ARG A 259 8.74 15.50 -1.23
C ARG A 259 7.33 15.41 -1.83
N SER A 260 6.62 14.35 -1.47
CA SER A 260 5.30 14.06 -2.01
C SER A 260 4.50 13.19 -1.05
N PRO A 261 3.16 13.26 -1.00
CA PRO A 261 2.35 12.24 -0.39
C PRO A 261 2.59 10.86 -1.03
N LEU A 262 2.55 9.79 -0.24
CA LEU A 262 2.81 8.43 -0.69
C LEU A 262 1.91 8.02 -1.87
N GLU A 263 0.62 8.40 -1.87
CA GLU A 263 -0.30 8.09 -2.98
C GLU A 263 0.09 8.79 -4.30
N VAL A 264 0.64 10.01 -4.22
CA VAL A 264 1.16 10.73 -5.41
C VAL A 264 2.47 10.09 -5.88
N ALA A 265 3.34 9.69 -4.95
CA ALA A 265 4.55 8.94 -5.28
C ALA A 265 4.23 7.59 -5.95
N ALA A 266 3.17 6.89 -5.50
CA ALA A 266 2.70 5.67 -6.14
C ALA A 266 2.31 5.90 -7.62
N SER A 267 1.66 7.01 -7.93
CA SER A 267 1.33 7.39 -9.31
C SER A 267 2.59 7.65 -10.15
N THR A 268 3.61 8.29 -9.57
CA THR A 268 4.91 8.49 -10.22
C THR A 268 5.61 7.16 -10.50
N THR A 269 5.61 6.25 -9.52
CA THR A 269 6.19 4.91 -9.66
C THR A 269 5.50 4.12 -10.79
N THR A 270 4.17 4.06 -10.79
CA THR A 270 3.43 3.28 -11.80
C THR A 270 3.56 3.88 -13.21
N ALA A 271 3.61 5.20 -13.35
CA ALA A 271 3.89 5.87 -14.61
C ALA A 271 5.31 5.54 -15.14
N SER A 272 6.32 5.52 -14.26
CA SER A 272 7.69 5.14 -14.63
C SER A 272 7.79 3.65 -15.00
N LEU A 273 7.03 2.78 -14.31
CA LEU A 273 6.93 1.36 -14.64
C LEU A 273 6.37 1.14 -16.05
N TYR A 274 5.30 1.87 -16.42
CA TYR A 274 4.77 1.79 -17.77
C TYR A 274 5.82 2.21 -18.81
N LYS A 275 6.55 3.30 -18.57
CA LYS A 275 7.65 3.73 -19.45
C LYS A 275 8.72 2.64 -19.61
N CYS A 276 9.00 1.86 -18.54
CA CYS A 276 9.90 0.72 -18.64
C CYS A 276 9.34 -0.39 -19.53
N PHE A 277 8.05 -0.70 -19.44
CA PHE A 277 7.41 -1.69 -20.32
C PHE A 277 7.38 -1.22 -21.78
N ALA A 278 7.16 0.07 -22.03
CA ALA A 278 7.18 0.68 -23.36
C ALA A 278 8.60 0.79 -23.97
N GLY A 279 9.64 0.63 -23.16
CA GLY A 279 11.03 0.81 -23.61
C GLY A 279 11.54 2.26 -23.55
N ASP A 280 10.72 3.19 -23.07
CA ASP A 280 11.03 4.63 -22.96
C ASP A 280 11.91 4.96 -21.75
N ALA A 281 11.98 4.04 -20.78
CA ALA A 281 12.82 4.14 -19.60
C ALA A 281 13.41 2.78 -19.20
N ARG A 282 14.48 2.82 -18.40
CA ARG A 282 15.13 1.61 -17.87
C ARG A 282 15.05 1.51 -16.36
N LYS A 283 14.58 2.55 -15.69
CA LYS A 283 14.55 2.64 -14.23
C LYS A 283 13.14 2.97 -13.75
N ILE A 284 12.66 2.19 -12.77
CA ILE A 284 11.47 2.52 -12.01
C ILE A 284 11.86 3.59 -10.98
N LEU A 285 11.05 4.62 -10.86
CA LEU A 285 11.18 5.61 -9.79
C LEU A 285 10.44 5.08 -8.55
N TYR A 286 11.19 4.83 -7.50
CA TYR A 286 10.67 4.42 -6.21
C TYR A 286 10.96 5.49 -5.15
N PRO A 287 10.17 5.54 -4.06
CA PRO A 287 10.48 6.44 -2.96
C PRO A 287 11.71 5.98 -2.19
N GLU A 288 12.46 6.95 -1.66
CA GLU A 288 13.69 6.77 -0.89
C GLU A 288 13.49 7.28 0.54
N MET A 289 14.04 6.55 1.51
CA MET A 289 14.11 6.92 2.93
C MET A 289 15.50 7.39 3.31
#